data_772e5ae49db55d03150c04352ad469b9
#
_entry.id   772e5ae49db55d03150c04352ad469b9
#
_cell.length_a   1.000
_cell.length_b   1.000
_cell.length_c   1.000
_cell.angle_alpha   90.00
_cell.angle_beta   90.00
_cell.angle_gamma   90.00
#
_symmetry.space_group_name_H-M   'P 1'
#
loop_
_entity.id
_entity.type
_entity.pdbx_description
1 polymer ?
#
loop_
_entity_poly.entity_id
_entity_poly.type
_entity_poly.pdbx_seq_one_letter_code
_entity_poly.pdbx_strand_id
1 'polypeptide(L)'
;ELAQKNVNEEILKFAGFLDRFVVGFQNPKDFNERLSSGIKTIIDQHCKTCPKQKECFEKRQKTLYPIFKDILTLDENFKDNYQEYINYCDRFQSIYNTSKLLNQQSFFKNQNANEKNANNYILLAQINGVSNALKNYVIDTTSKTELNYQQLQKAKAYLLELEYNVTYYEVVRSYEQDFLITIGIKNKKLTDIEPVLNSLFEAVTNCEVSIEFVKEENTTIYLNVIPKLIIDVVYAYGNMPTENQMISGDNYLVKEQNNGHMLFAISDGMGKGYSAFYESDMTLHLVEDIIKLNIDPSTALTILNTFYVVQDYLERYATLDFLDINRHNGNATFYKMGANTTYIFKQNKMVDKIINQSLPLGIDEEVDQSSYQLEDGDMIIMSSDGV
;
A
#
# COMPACT_ATOMS: atom_id res chain seq x y z
N GLU A 1 14.24 -21.66 -9.28
CA GLU A 1 13.14 -21.92 -8.30
C GLU A 1 12.74 -20.66 -7.54
N LEU A 2 13.70 -19.87 -7.00
CA LEU A 2 13.40 -18.65 -6.24
C LEU A 2 12.82 -17.52 -7.10
N ALA A 3 13.36 -17.27 -8.29
CA ALA A 3 12.83 -16.26 -9.22
C ALA A 3 11.37 -16.57 -9.60
N GLN A 4 11.06 -17.85 -9.82
CA GLN A 4 9.69 -18.31 -10.09
C GLN A 4 8.75 -18.11 -8.91
N LYS A 5 9.22 -18.39 -7.69
CA LYS A 5 8.44 -18.16 -6.48
C LYS A 5 8.06 -16.69 -6.35
N ASN A 6 9.00 -15.78 -6.63
CA ASN A 6 8.77 -14.33 -6.58
C ASN A 6 7.75 -13.88 -7.65
N VAL A 7 7.90 -14.33 -8.92
CA VAL A 7 6.93 -14.04 -9.99
C VAL A 7 5.54 -14.57 -9.64
N ASN A 8 5.46 -15.78 -9.09
CA ASN A 8 4.18 -16.37 -8.66
C ASN A 8 3.55 -15.59 -7.51
N GLU A 9 4.34 -15.10 -6.55
CA GLU A 9 3.86 -14.24 -5.47
C GLU A 9 3.32 -12.91 -6.00
N GLU A 10 3.96 -12.32 -7.00
CA GLU A 10 3.48 -11.08 -7.65
C GLU A 10 2.18 -11.30 -8.42
N ILE A 11 2.09 -12.37 -9.19
CA ILE A 11 0.86 -12.73 -9.89
C ILE A 11 -0.28 -12.94 -8.89
N LEU A 12 -0.02 -13.60 -7.75
CA LEU A 12 -1.02 -13.78 -6.69
C LEU A 12 -1.42 -12.47 -6.01
N LYS A 13 -0.47 -11.55 -5.80
CA LYS A 13 -0.78 -10.21 -5.30
C LYS A 13 -1.68 -9.46 -6.28
N PHE A 14 -1.37 -9.53 -7.59
CA PHE A 14 -2.20 -8.90 -8.63
C PHE A 14 -3.60 -9.51 -8.70
N ALA A 15 -3.71 -10.83 -8.68
CA ALA A 15 -4.99 -11.50 -8.62
C ALA A 15 -5.79 -11.08 -7.38
N GLY A 16 -5.14 -11.00 -6.20
CA GLY A 16 -5.74 -10.49 -4.98
C GLY A 16 -6.18 -9.02 -5.06
N PHE A 17 -5.43 -8.17 -5.77
CA PHE A 17 -5.86 -6.80 -6.09
C PHE A 17 -7.14 -6.81 -6.93
N LEU A 18 -7.20 -7.59 -8.01
CA LEU A 18 -8.38 -7.70 -8.86
C LEU A 18 -9.61 -8.17 -8.10
N ASP A 19 -9.45 -9.13 -7.16
CA ASP A 19 -10.55 -9.58 -6.32
C ASP A 19 -11.09 -8.46 -5.42
N ARG A 20 -10.21 -7.74 -4.72
CA ARG A 20 -10.62 -6.60 -3.87
C ARG A 20 -11.23 -5.49 -4.69
N PHE A 21 -10.69 -5.26 -5.87
CA PHE A 21 -11.24 -4.33 -6.84
C PHE A 21 -12.68 -4.70 -7.18
N VAL A 22 -12.94 -5.95 -7.61
CA VAL A 22 -14.29 -6.45 -7.90
C VAL A 22 -15.22 -6.27 -6.70
N VAL A 23 -14.78 -6.64 -5.50
CA VAL A 23 -15.58 -6.50 -4.27
C VAL A 23 -15.88 -5.03 -3.96
N GLY A 24 -14.90 -4.15 -4.09
CA GLY A 24 -15.06 -2.70 -3.85
C GLY A 24 -16.07 -2.05 -4.80
N PHE A 25 -16.25 -2.61 -6.00
CA PHE A 25 -17.11 -2.07 -7.04
C PHE A 25 -18.40 -2.84 -7.29
N GLN A 26 -18.61 -3.99 -6.67
CA GLN A 26 -19.90 -4.69 -6.68
C GLN A 26 -20.93 -3.94 -5.82
N ASN A 27 -21.83 -3.19 -6.45
CA ASN A 27 -22.91 -2.40 -5.80
C ASN A 27 -22.41 -1.38 -4.74
N PRO A 28 -21.53 -0.47 -5.10
CA PRO A 28 -20.89 0.38 -4.09
C PRO A 28 -21.88 1.37 -3.44
N LYS A 29 -22.83 1.96 -4.17
CA LYS A 29 -23.77 2.95 -3.63
C LYS A 29 -24.65 2.35 -2.54
N ASP A 30 -25.27 1.22 -2.82
CA ASP A 30 -26.14 0.51 -1.87
C ASP A 30 -25.36 -0.11 -0.71
N PHE A 31 -24.17 -0.64 -0.97
CA PHE A 31 -23.33 -1.24 0.07
C PHE A 31 -22.79 -0.17 1.02
N ASN A 32 -22.30 0.95 0.49
CA ASN A 32 -21.72 2.01 1.30
C ASN A 32 -22.77 2.84 2.03
N GLU A 33 -23.91 3.12 1.44
CA GLU A 33 -25.02 3.74 2.16
C GLU A 33 -25.49 2.84 3.31
N ARG A 34 -25.54 1.54 3.12
CA ARG A 34 -25.89 0.56 4.16
C ARG A 34 -24.81 0.45 5.23
N LEU A 35 -23.55 0.38 4.81
CA LEU A 35 -22.42 0.32 5.73
C LEU A 35 -22.34 1.60 6.57
N SER A 36 -22.44 2.77 5.94
CA SER A 36 -22.47 4.08 6.55
C SER A 36 -23.66 4.23 7.52
N SER A 37 -24.85 3.81 7.11
CA SER A 37 -26.03 3.78 7.96
C SER A 37 -25.89 2.79 9.12
N GLY A 38 -25.32 1.62 8.87
CA GLY A 38 -25.06 0.61 9.89
C GLY A 38 -24.07 1.08 10.94
N ILE A 39 -22.94 1.65 10.52
CA ILE A 39 -21.94 2.26 11.42
C ILE A 39 -22.54 3.37 12.23
N LYS A 40 -23.30 4.28 11.60
CA LYS A 40 -24.01 5.36 12.30
C LYS A 40 -24.96 4.81 13.37
N THR A 41 -25.71 3.78 13.04
CA THR A 41 -26.62 3.12 13.99
C THR A 41 -25.86 2.54 15.19
N ILE A 42 -24.74 1.87 14.97
CA ILE A 42 -23.89 1.32 16.03
C ILE A 42 -23.39 2.44 16.93
N ILE A 43 -22.89 3.53 16.34
CA ILE A 43 -22.37 4.68 17.10
C ILE A 43 -23.47 5.34 17.91
N ASP A 44 -24.61 5.60 17.31
CA ASP A 44 -25.74 6.26 17.97
C ASP A 44 -26.26 5.45 19.16
N GLN A 45 -26.37 4.14 19.00
CA GLN A 45 -26.93 3.26 20.04
C GLN A 45 -25.92 2.84 21.12
N HIS A 46 -24.66 2.66 20.75
CA HIS A 46 -23.68 2.06 21.65
C HIS A 46 -22.50 2.96 22.02
N CYS A 47 -22.04 3.84 21.12
CA CYS A 47 -20.81 4.60 21.34
C CYS A 47 -21.05 5.98 21.94
N LYS A 48 -22.11 6.70 21.57
CA LYS A 48 -22.39 8.07 22.05
C LYS A 48 -22.44 8.21 23.57
N THR A 49 -22.94 7.20 24.27
CA THR A 49 -23.05 7.17 25.73
C THR A 49 -21.95 6.34 26.41
N CYS A 50 -20.91 5.96 25.66
CA CYS A 50 -19.83 5.14 26.18
C CYS A 50 -18.80 6.02 26.91
N PRO A 51 -18.36 5.66 28.14
CA PRO A 51 -17.32 6.41 28.84
C PRO A 51 -15.99 6.47 28.08
N LYS A 52 -15.70 5.47 27.24
CA LYS A 52 -14.48 5.39 26.43
C LYS A 52 -14.61 6.03 25.05
N GLN A 53 -15.73 6.70 24.75
CA GLN A 53 -16.00 7.29 23.42
C GLN A 53 -14.86 8.18 22.94
N LYS A 54 -14.47 9.17 23.76
CA LYS A 54 -13.43 10.14 23.41
C LYS A 54 -12.09 9.46 23.09
N GLU A 55 -11.69 8.49 23.88
CA GLU A 55 -10.46 7.75 23.66
C GLU A 55 -10.52 6.89 22.37
N CYS A 56 -11.65 6.24 22.11
CA CYS A 56 -11.85 5.46 20.90
C CYS A 56 -11.76 6.32 19.64
N PHE A 57 -12.46 7.44 19.60
CA PHE A 57 -12.57 8.25 18.38
C PHE A 57 -11.42 9.24 18.19
N GLU A 58 -10.73 9.68 19.23
CA GLU A 58 -9.54 10.55 19.09
C GLU A 58 -8.25 9.77 18.85
N LYS A 59 -8.04 8.64 19.56
CA LYS A 59 -6.77 7.91 19.50
C LYS A 59 -6.78 6.69 18.58
N ARG A 60 -7.95 6.11 18.29
CA ARG A 60 -8.09 4.85 17.56
C ARG A 60 -8.96 4.98 16.30
N GLN A 61 -9.17 6.18 15.78
CA GLN A 61 -10.08 6.45 14.66
C GLN A 61 -9.81 5.55 13.45
N LYS A 62 -8.55 5.44 13.02
CA LYS A 62 -8.17 4.60 11.87
C LYS A 62 -8.44 3.10 12.04
N THR A 63 -8.41 2.62 13.28
CA THR A 63 -8.67 1.19 13.56
C THR A 63 -10.15 0.89 13.78
N LEU A 64 -10.96 1.87 14.16
CA LEU A 64 -12.37 1.65 14.45
C LEU A 64 -13.21 1.37 13.20
N TYR A 65 -12.92 2.05 12.10
CA TYR A 65 -13.70 1.88 10.88
C TYR A 65 -13.55 0.47 10.27
N PRO A 66 -12.36 -0.06 10.05
CA PRO A 66 -12.19 -1.46 9.65
C PRO A 66 -12.90 -2.44 10.58
N ILE A 67 -12.81 -2.21 11.89
CA ILE A 67 -13.48 -3.04 12.89
C ILE A 67 -15.01 -3.03 12.71
N PHE A 68 -15.63 -1.85 12.58
CA PHE A 68 -17.07 -1.76 12.37
C PHE A 68 -17.51 -2.33 11.02
N LYS A 69 -16.71 -2.15 9.97
CA LYS A 69 -16.95 -2.76 8.66
C LYS A 69 -16.99 -4.27 8.79
N ASP A 70 -15.95 -4.88 9.35
CA ASP A 70 -15.80 -6.33 9.45
C ASP A 70 -16.86 -6.96 10.38
N ILE A 71 -17.25 -6.25 11.45
CA ILE A 71 -18.38 -6.66 12.30
C ILE A 71 -19.70 -6.64 11.51
N LEU A 72 -19.95 -5.59 10.71
CA LEU A 72 -21.19 -5.44 9.93
C LEU A 72 -21.27 -6.44 8.76
N THR A 73 -20.12 -6.79 8.18
CA THR A 73 -20.04 -7.79 7.12
C THR A 73 -19.97 -9.23 7.64
N LEU A 74 -19.87 -9.41 8.95
CA LEU A 74 -19.72 -10.70 9.63
C LEU A 74 -18.52 -11.51 9.11
N ASP A 75 -17.37 -10.85 8.92
CA ASP A 75 -16.12 -11.48 8.51
C ASP A 75 -15.75 -12.64 9.44
N GLU A 76 -15.44 -13.80 8.87
CA GLU A 76 -15.16 -15.02 9.65
C GLU A 76 -13.90 -14.91 10.51
N ASN A 77 -12.91 -14.12 10.05
CA ASN A 77 -11.64 -13.91 10.75
C ASN A 77 -11.69 -12.75 11.75
N PHE A 78 -12.85 -12.09 11.90
CA PHE A 78 -12.99 -10.90 12.74
C PHE A 78 -12.44 -11.11 14.17
N LYS A 79 -12.76 -12.24 14.79
CA LYS A 79 -12.36 -12.51 16.18
C LYS A 79 -10.84 -12.63 16.34
N ASP A 80 -10.17 -13.19 15.36
CA ASP A 80 -8.72 -13.39 15.37
C ASP A 80 -7.98 -12.08 15.09
N ASN A 81 -8.51 -11.29 14.17
CA ASN A 81 -7.90 -10.01 13.77
C ASN A 81 -8.05 -8.90 14.83
N TYR A 82 -9.11 -8.90 15.64
CA TYR A 82 -9.45 -7.79 16.54
C TYR A 82 -9.59 -8.18 18.01
N GLN A 83 -8.85 -9.16 18.49
CA GLN A 83 -8.91 -9.65 19.88
C GLN A 83 -8.63 -8.53 20.90
N GLU A 84 -7.71 -7.60 20.60
CA GLU A 84 -7.41 -6.47 21.46
C GLU A 84 -8.61 -5.53 21.61
N TYR A 85 -9.31 -5.24 20.50
CA TYR A 85 -10.52 -4.40 20.54
C TYR A 85 -11.66 -5.10 21.27
N ILE A 86 -11.85 -6.40 21.06
CA ILE A 86 -12.88 -7.20 21.73
C ILE A 86 -12.70 -7.10 23.25
N ASN A 87 -11.47 -7.24 23.72
CA ASN A 87 -11.16 -7.15 25.16
C ASN A 87 -11.24 -5.72 25.72
N TYR A 88 -11.00 -4.72 24.89
CA TYR A 88 -11.04 -3.31 25.28
C TYR A 88 -12.45 -2.73 25.36
N CYS A 89 -13.35 -3.15 24.44
CA CYS A 89 -14.69 -2.57 24.28
C CYS A 89 -15.72 -3.21 25.22
N ASP A 90 -16.09 -2.49 26.29
CA ASP A 90 -17.10 -2.98 27.27
C ASP A 90 -18.46 -3.27 26.64
N ARG A 91 -18.76 -2.71 25.46
CA ARG A 91 -20.04 -2.87 24.74
C ARG A 91 -19.94 -3.75 23.50
N PHE A 92 -18.82 -4.45 23.33
CA PHE A 92 -18.59 -5.27 22.14
C PHE A 92 -19.73 -6.24 21.83
N GLN A 93 -20.20 -6.98 22.82
CA GLN A 93 -21.29 -7.96 22.63
C GLN A 93 -22.59 -7.30 22.12
N SER A 94 -22.92 -6.12 22.62
CA SER A 94 -24.11 -5.37 22.19
C SER A 94 -23.94 -4.86 20.75
N ILE A 95 -22.74 -4.35 20.39
CA ILE A 95 -22.38 -3.92 19.04
C ILE A 95 -22.50 -5.11 18.07
N TYR A 96 -21.93 -6.25 18.42
CA TYR A 96 -21.95 -7.45 17.60
C TYR A 96 -23.39 -7.95 17.35
N ASN A 97 -24.22 -7.97 18.37
CA ASN A 97 -25.64 -8.36 18.24
C ASN A 97 -26.41 -7.40 17.33
N THR A 98 -26.23 -6.09 17.49
CA THR A 98 -26.83 -5.08 16.60
C THR A 98 -26.38 -5.25 15.17
N SER A 99 -25.09 -5.49 14.95
CA SER A 99 -24.53 -5.71 13.61
C SER A 99 -25.12 -6.96 12.93
N LYS A 100 -25.31 -8.04 13.69
CA LYS A 100 -25.96 -9.24 13.19
C LYS A 100 -27.42 -8.99 12.76
N LEU A 101 -28.17 -8.22 13.52
CA LEU A 101 -29.54 -7.83 13.16
C LEU A 101 -29.57 -6.95 11.91
N LEU A 102 -28.68 -5.95 11.81
CA LEU A 102 -28.56 -5.07 10.64
C LEU A 102 -28.20 -5.84 9.37
N ASN A 103 -27.29 -6.80 9.49
CA ASN A 103 -26.92 -7.68 8.38
C ASN A 103 -28.10 -8.52 7.88
N GLN A 104 -28.84 -9.15 8.78
CA GLN A 104 -30.04 -9.89 8.45
C GLN A 104 -31.11 -9.03 7.76
N GLN A 105 -31.36 -7.81 8.24
CA GLN A 105 -32.32 -6.89 7.62
C GLN A 105 -31.89 -6.44 6.21
N SER A 106 -30.60 -6.28 5.98
CA SER A 106 -30.04 -5.89 4.67
C SER A 106 -30.18 -7.00 3.62
N PHE A 107 -30.10 -8.25 4.04
CA PHE A 107 -30.24 -9.41 3.15
C PHE A 107 -31.63 -9.49 2.49
N PHE A 108 -32.68 -9.16 3.23
CA PHE A 108 -34.07 -9.21 2.71
C PHE A 108 -34.42 -8.05 1.76
N LYS A 109 -33.67 -6.93 1.76
CA LYS A 109 -33.93 -5.79 0.87
C LYS A 109 -33.34 -5.94 -0.54
N ASN A 110 -32.41 -6.88 -0.74
CA ASN A 110 -31.66 -7.03 -2.00
C ASN A 110 -32.39 -7.76 -3.14
N GLN A 111 -33.56 -8.31 -2.92
CA GLN A 111 -34.27 -9.08 -3.96
C GLN A 111 -34.92 -8.23 -5.08
N ASN A 112 -35.01 -6.90 -4.91
CA ASN A 112 -35.77 -6.03 -5.82
C ASN A 112 -34.95 -5.03 -6.67
N ALA A 113 -33.60 -5.09 -6.66
CA ALA A 113 -32.74 -4.07 -7.32
C ALA A 113 -32.10 -4.54 -8.65
N ASN A 114 -32.54 -5.63 -9.25
CA ASN A 114 -31.77 -6.40 -10.25
C ASN A 114 -31.80 -5.92 -11.71
N GLU A 115 -32.38 -4.78 -12.08
CA GLU A 115 -32.57 -4.49 -13.52
C GLU A 115 -31.66 -3.39 -14.14
N LYS A 116 -30.84 -2.66 -13.37
CA LYS A 116 -30.06 -1.52 -13.94
C LYS A 116 -28.55 -1.76 -14.13
N ASN A 117 -28.00 -2.88 -13.75
CA ASN A 117 -26.53 -3.08 -13.68
C ASN A 117 -25.94 -4.17 -14.60
N ALA A 118 -26.61 -4.60 -15.65
CA ALA A 118 -26.16 -5.74 -16.48
C ALA A 118 -24.74 -5.54 -17.08
N ASN A 119 -24.40 -4.35 -17.56
CA ASN A 119 -23.10 -4.10 -18.20
C ASN A 119 -21.94 -4.09 -17.20
N ASN A 120 -22.14 -3.52 -16.01
CA ASN A 120 -21.13 -3.52 -14.95
C ASN A 120 -20.88 -4.92 -14.39
N TYR A 121 -21.93 -5.75 -14.29
CA TYR A 121 -21.78 -7.17 -13.92
C TYR A 121 -20.94 -7.96 -14.90
N ILE A 122 -21.08 -7.69 -16.21
CA ILE A 122 -20.29 -8.37 -17.23
C ILE A 122 -18.82 -7.99 -17.10
N LEU A 123 -18.50 -6.70 -16.93
CA LEU A 123 -17.12 -6.23 -16.75
C LEU A 123 -16.50 -6.80 -15.47
N LEU A 124 -17.20 -6.72 -14.35
CA LEU A 124 -16.71 -7.27 -13.07
C LEU A 124 -16.55 -8.79 -13.14
N ALA A 125 -17.43 -9.49 -13.85
CA ALA A 125 -17.29 -10.94 -14.08
C ALA A 125 -16.06 -11.26 -14.95
N GLN A 126 -15.75 -10.41 -15.94
CA GLN A 126 -14.53 -10.56 -16.76
C GLN A 126 -13.27 -10.33 -15.92
N ILE A 127 -13.22 -9.28 -15.11
CA ILE A 127 -12.10 -9.01 -14.20
C ILE A 127 -11.90 -10.18 -13.22
N ASN A 128 -12.98 -10.70 -12.65
CA ASN A 128 -12.93 -11.89 -11.78
C ASN A 128 -12.44 -13.13 -12.53
N GLY A 129 -12.85 -13.28 -13.80
CA GLY A 129 -12.33 -14.32 -14.69
C GLY A 129 -10.82 -14.22 -14.91
N VAL A 130 -10.30 -12.99 -15.12
CA VAL A 130 -8.85 -12.74 -15.24
C VAL A 130 -8.14 -13.06 -13.93
N SER A 131 -8.67 -12.64 -12.77
CA SER A 131 -8.09 -12.97 -11.47
C SER A 131 -7.97 -14.49 -11.28
N ASN A 132 -9.02 -15.24 -11.57
CA ASN A 132 -9.03 -16.70 -11.46
C ASN A 132 -8.06 -17.36 -12.45
N ALA A 133 -7.96 -16.84 -13.69
CA ALA A 133 -7.00 -17.32 -14.68
C ALA A 133 -5.56 -17.13 -14.22
N LEU A 134 -5.23 -15.96 -13.61
CA LEU A 134 -3.92 -15.69 -13.03
C LEU A 134 -3.58 -16.63 -11.87
N LYS A 135 -4.54 -16.89 -10.98
CA LYS A 135 -4.35 -17.86 -9.88
C LYS A 135 -4.09 -19.27 -10.42
N ASN A 136 -4.86 -19.69 -11.41
CA ASN A 136 -4.67 -21.00 -12.07
C ASN A 136 -3.33 -21.07 -12.79
N TYR A 137 -2.91 -20.01 -13.47
CA TYR A 137 -1.59 -19.93 -14.10
C TYR A 137 -0.46 -20.15 -13.08
N VAL A 138 -0.56 -19.56 -11.89
CA VAL A 138 0.43 -19.77 -10.81
C VAL A 138 0.44 -21.23 -10.34
N ILE A 139 -0.74 -21.85 -10.24
CA ILE A 139 -0.85 -23.28 -9.86
C ILE A 139 -0.19 -24.17 -10.93
N ASP A 140 -0.38 -23.84 -12.21
CA ASP A 140 0.10 -24.64 -13.33
C ASP A 140 1.59 -24.43 -13.65
N THR A 141 2.12 -23.21 -13.35
CA THR A 141 3.51 -22.84 -13.68
C THR A 141 4.48 -23.05 -12.52
N THR A 142 4.63 -24.25 -12.04
CA THR A 142 5.72 -24.59 -11.10
C THR A 142 7.09 -24.71 -11.79
N SER A 143 7.27 -24.17 -13.00
CA SER A 143 8.55 -24.22 -13.70
C SER A 143 8.83 -23.03 -14.60
N LYS A 144 9.91 -22.33 -14.27
CA LYS A 144 10.79 -21.48 -15.10
C LYS A 144 10.39 -20.04 -15.37
N THR A 145 11.14 -19.09 -14.77
CA THR A 145 11.83 -17.99 -15.51
C THR A 145 12.87 -17.28 -14.63
N GLU A 146 14.05 -17.04 -15.18
CA GLU A 146 15.20 -16.34 -14.59
C GLU A 146 15.14 -14.87 -15.00
N LEU A 147 15.14 -13.94 -14.04
CA LEU A 147 15.46 -12.53 -14.26
C LEU A 147 16.61 -12.13 -13.32
N ASN A 148 17.67 -11.54 -13.88
CA ASN A 148 18.89 -11.05 -13.17
C ASN A 148 19.66 -12.05 -12.30
N TYR A 149 19.14 -13.22 -12.08
CA TYR A 149 19.80 -14.30 -11.35
C TYR A 149 21.20 -14.63 -11.94
N GLN A 150 21.33 -14.59 -13.27
CA GLN A 150 22.61 -14.87 -13.95
C GLN A 150 23.68 -13.84 -13.62
N GLN A 151 23.35 -12.55 -13.51
CA GLN A 151 24.32 -11.52 -13.16
C GLN A 151 24.80 -11.69 -11.72
N LEU A 152 23.87 -11.96 -10.79
CA LEU A 152 24.20 -12.19 -9.40
C LEU A 152 24.97 -13.51 -9.19
N GLN A 153 24.73 -14.53 -10.02
CA GLN A 153 25.54 -15.76 -10.01
C GLN A 153 26.96 -15.51 -10.51
N LYS A 154 27.18 -14.55 -11.41
CA LYS A 154 28.55 -14.16 -11.82
C LYS A 154 29.36 -13.61 -10.66
N ALA A 155 28.74 -12.86 -9.75
CA ALA A 155 29.42 -12.38 -8.54
C ALA A 155 29.97 -13.54 -7.69
N LYS A 156 29.22 -14.64 -7.56
CA LYS A 156 29.72 -15.85 -6.92
C LYS A 156 30.96 -16.42 -7.62
N ALA A 157 30.93 -16.48 -8.92
CA ALA A 157 32.07 -17.00 -9.71
C ALA A 157 33.32 -16.13 -9.52
N TYR A 158 33.19 -14.80 -9.53
CA TYR A 158 34.27 -13.87 -9.24
C TYR A 158 34.85 -14.03 -7.82
N LEU A 159 34.02 -14.25 -6.82
CA LEU A 159 34.51 -14.51 -5.47
C LEU A 159 35.32 -15.79 -5.40
N LEU A 160 34.94 -16.83 -6.13
CA LEU A 160 35.69 -18.06 -6.20
C LEU A 160 37.00 -17.89 -6.98
N GLU A 161 37.04 -17.10 -8.06
CA GLU A 161 38.26 -16.74 -8.79
C GLU A 161 39.25 -15.94 -7.93
N LEU A 162 38.75 -15.11 -7.02
CA LEU A 162 39.52 -14.37 -5.99
C LEU A 162 39.94 -15.25 -4.81
N GLU A 163 39.77 -16.57 -4.90
CA GLU A 163 40.12 -17.56 -3.89
C GLU A 163 39.38 -17.38 -2.53
N TYR A 164 38.18 -16.75 -2.54
CA TYR A 164 37.35 -16.72 -1.36
C TYR A 164 36.63 -18.06 -1.15
N ASN A 165 36.70 -18.54 0.08
CA ASN A 165 35.98 -19.78 0.46
C ASN A 165 34.51 -19.47 0.75
N VAL A 166 33.70 -19.41 -0.32
CA VAL A 166 32.25 -19.17 -0.26
C VAL A 166 31.55 -20.46 0.11
N THR A 167 31.10 -20.57 1.35
CA THR A 167 30.41 -21.76 1.89
C THR A 167 28.89 -21.67 1.71
N TYR A 168 28.35 -20.46 1.58
CA TYR A 168 26.94 -20.19 1.37
C TYR A 168 26.77 -19.04 0.39
N TYR A 169 25.80 -19.14 -0.52
CA TYR A 169 25.44 -18.08 -1.44
C TYR A 169 23.99 -18.25 -1.86
N GLU A 170 23.11 -17.35 -1.44
CA GLU A 170 21.70 -17.37 -1.77
C GLU A 170 21.24 -16.01 -2.23
N VAL A 171 20.57 -15.96 -3.38
CA VAL A 171 19.88 -14.79 -3.88
C VAL A 171 18.43 -14.89 -3.37
N VAL A 172 18.11 -14.14 -2.33
CA VAL A 172 16.79 -14.17 -1.69
C VAL A 172 15.80 -13.34 -2.49
N ARG A 173 16.24 -12.16 -2.99
CA ARG A 173 15.49 -11.27 -3.88
C ARG A 173 16.41 -10.76 -4.98
N SER A 174 15.87 -10.44 -6.15
CA SER A 174 16.68 -10.08 -7.33
C SER A 174 16.01 -9.05 -8.25
N TYR A 175 15.35 -8.03 -7.66
CA TYR A 175 14.82 -6.89 -8.40
C TYR A 175 15.87 -5.79 -8.54
N GLU A 176 15.68 -4.86 -9.44
CA GLU A 176 16.68 -3.87 -9.85
C GLU A 176 17.21 -3.02 -8.68
N GLN A 177 16.33 -2.57 -7.78
CA GLN A 177 16.68 -1.80 -6.58
C GLN A 177 16.14 -2.45 -5.28
N ASP A 178 15.72 -3.70 -5.36
CA ASP A 178 15.32 -4.53 -4.20
C ASP A 178 15.95 -5.90 -4.35
N PHE A 179 17.22 -6.03 -4.05
CA PHE A 179 17.89 -7.33 -3.98
C PHE A 179 18.37 -7.60 -2.56
N LEU A 180 18.38 -8.87 -2.22
CA LEU A 180 18.97 -9.38 -1.00
C LEU A 180 19.76 -10.63 -1.35
N ILE A 181 21.06 -10.60 -1.09
CA ILE A 181 21.93 -11.73 -1.29
C ILE A 181 22.56 -12.07 0.05
N THR A 182 22.43 -13.31 0.47
CA THR A 182 23.10 -13.81 1.68
C THR A 182 24.33 -14.63 1.31
N ILE A 183 25.49 -14.25 1.85
CA ILE A 183 26.78 -14.85 1.53
C ILE A 183 27.43 -15.35 2.81
N GLY A 184 27.90 -16.60 2.82
CA GLY A 184 28.73 -17.17 3.89
C GLY A 184 30.17 -17.33 3.40
N ILE A 185 31.14 -16.69 4.08
CA ILE A 185 32.56 -16.74 3.72
C ILE A 185 33.37 -17.22 4.91
N LYS A 186 34.20 -18.24 4.66
CA LYS A 186 35.00 -18.88 5.71
C LYS A 186 36.38 -18.23 5.85
N ASN A 187 36.85 -18.14 7.13
CA ASN A 187 38.19 -17.69 7.49
C ASN A 187 38.54 -16.28 7.02
N LYS A 188 37.57 -15.36 6.98
CA LYS A 188 37.78 -13.94 6.66
C LYS A 188 37.13 -13.07 7.75
N LYS A 189 37.63 -11.84 7.88
CA LYS A 189 37.02 -10.82 8.73
C LYS A 189 36.18 -9.89 7.89
N LEU A 190 35.14 -9.31 8.48
CA LEU A 190 34.27 -8.35 7.79
C LEU A 190 35.08 -7.19 7.19
N THR A 191 36.00 -6.60 7.94
CA THR A 191 36.85 -5.48 7.50
C THR A 191 37.65 -5.75 6.24
N ASP A 192 38.01 -7.04 5.99
CA ASP A 192 38.83 -7.42 4.85
C ASP A 192 38.00 -7.68 3.60
N ILE A 193 36.75 -8.11 3.79
CA ILE A 193 35.90 -8.55 2.68
C ILE A 193 34.86 -7.52 2.26
N GLU A 194 34.43 -6.64 3.15
CA GLU A 194 33.43 -5.62 2.86
C GLU A 194 33.81 -4.72 1.67
N PRO A 195 35.03 -4.18 1.54
CA PRO A 195 35.43 -3.39 0.38
C PRO A 195 35.37 -4.17 -0.94
N VAL A 196 35.70 -5.47 -0.88
CA VAL A 196 35.66 -6.36 -2.07
C VAL A 196 34.23 -6.63 -2.49
N LEU A 197 33.35 -6.94 -1.53
CA LEU A 197 31.92 -7.14 -1.80
C LEU A 197 31.28 -5.88 -2.34
N ASN A 198 31.54 -4.71 -1.72
CA ASN A 198 31.03 -3.43 -2.22
C ASN A 198 31.42 -3.22 -3.69
N SER A 199 32.70 -3.24 -4.01
CA SER A 199 33.17 -3.02 -5.40
C SER A 199 32.63 -4.05 -6.38
N LEU A 200 32.53 -5.32 -5.98
CA LEU A 200 32.04 -6.39 -6.82
C LEU A 200 30.53 -6.22 -7.10
N PHE A 201 29.73 -6.00 -6.04
CA PHE A 201 28.29 -5.91 -6.21
C PHE A 201 27.86 -4.59 -6.82
N GLU A 202 28.55 -3.49 -6.57
CA GLU A 202 28.33 -2.22 -7.29
C GLU A 202 28.56 -2.38 -8.79
N ALA A 203 29.63 -3.10 -9.19
CA ALA A 203 29.90 -3.39 -10.61
C ALA A 203 28.85 -4.31 -11.25
N VAL A 204 28.29 -5.25 -10.48
CA VAL A 204 27.32 -6.23 -10.98
C VAL A 204 25.90 -5.66 -11.02
N THR A 205 25.52 -4.85 -10.03
CA THR A 205 24.17 -4.32 -9.86
C THR A 205 23.98 -2.90 -10.38
N ASN A 206 25.09 -2.21 -10.65
CA ASN A 206 25.13 -0.80 -11.07
C ASN A 206 24.46 0.16 -10.05
N CYS A 207 24.49 -0.20 -8.76
CA CYS A 207 24.05 0.66 -7.67
C CYS A 207 24.98 0.50 -6.46
N GLU A 208 25.05 1.54 -5.60
CA GLU A 208 25.77 1.42 -4.33
C GLU A 208 25.12 0.37 -3.44
N VAL A 209 25.95 -0.42 -2.76
CA VAL A 209 25.47 -1.49 -1.88
C VAL A 209 25.90 -1.27 -0.43
N SER A 210 25.19 -1.89 0.48
CA SER A 210 25.51 -1.97 1.89
C SER A 210 25.69 -3.43 2.29
N ILE A 211 26.71 -3.70 3.10
CA ILE A 211 27.01 -5.02 3.63
C ILE A 211 26.60 -5.08 5.07
N GLU A 212 25.63 -5.92 5.39
CA GLU A 212 25.15 -6.11 6.76
C GLU A 212 25.67 -7.43 7.33
N PHE A 213 26.24 -7.36 8.55
CA PHE A 213 26.62 -8.54 9.30
C PHE A 213 25.37 -9.26 9.84
N VAL A 214 25.24 -10.54 9.56
CA VAL A 214 24.14 -11.38 10.05
C VAL A 214 24.57 -12.17 11.28
N LYS A 215 25.60 -13.02 11.11
CA LYS A 215 26.14 -13.86 12.17
C LYS A 215 27.52 -14.41 11.81
N GLU A 216 28.22 -14.94 12.81
CA GLU A 216 29.41 -15.76 12.60
C GLU A 216 29.20 -17.13 13.22
N GLU A 217 29.56 -18.19 12.48
CA GLU A 217 29.35 -19.57 12.88
C GLU A 217 30.48 -20.44 12.33
N ASN A 218 31.19 -21.18 13.16
CA ASN A 218 32.29 -22.09 12.77
C ASN A 218 33.32 -21.45 11.81
N THR A 219 33.82 -20.25 12.13
CA THR A 219 34.75 -19.46 11.29
C THR A 219 34.18 -18.98 9.96
N THR A 220 32.87 -19.11 9.73
CA THR A 220 32.16 -18.57 8.59
C THR A 220 31.40 -17.32 9.02
N ILE A 221 31.63 -16.20 8.34
CA ILE A 221 30.82 -15.00 8.49
C ILE A 221 29.69 -15.02 7.47
N TYR A 222 28.48 -14.72 7.92
CA TYR A 222 27.30 -14.58 7.07
C TYR A 222 26.97 -13.11 6.94
N LEU A 223 26.82 -12.65 5.71
CA LEU A 223 26.62 -11.27 5.34
C LEU A 223 25.43 -11.13 4.40
N ASN A 224 24.67 -10.07 4.55
CA ASN A 224 23.67 -9.65 3.58
C ASN A 224 24.25 -8.52 2.71
N VAL A 225 24.04 -8.62 1.42
CA VAL A 225 24.29 -7.55 0.44
C VAL A 225 22.96 -6.99 0.01
N ILE A 226 22.76 -5.70 0.27
CA ILE A 226 21.53 -4.96 -0.05
C ILE A 226 21.86 -3.64 -0.75
N PRO A 227 20.93 -3.03 -1.49
CA PRO A 227 21.10 -1.69 -2.02
C PRO A 227 21.26 -0.68 -0.88
N LYS A 228 22.20 0.26 -1.03
CA LYS A 228 22.46 1.29 -0.03
C LYS A 228 21.39 2.39 -0.07
N LEU A 229 20.90 2.79 1.09
CA LEU A 229 20.06 3.96 1.25
C LEU A 229 20.93 5.17 1.62
N ILE A 230 20.75 6.30 0.93
CA ILE A 230 21.51 7.53 1.19
C ILE A 230 20.66 8.64 1.81
N ILE A 231 19.32 8.45 1.86
CA ILE A 231 18.38 9.41 2.42
C ILE A 231 17.57 8.78 3.53
N ASP A 232 17.50 9.47 4.66
CA ASP A 232 16.56 9.21 5.73
C ASP A 232 15.40 10.20 5.68
N VAL A 233 14.18 9.70 5.88
CA VAL A 233 12.96 10.50 5.86
C VAL A 233 12.30 10.45 7.23
N VAL A 234 12.16 11.61 7.86
CA VAL A 234 11.40 11.77 9.11
C VAL A 234 10.07 12.42 8.74
N TYR A 235 8.97 11.89 9.25
CA TYR A 235 7.64 12.39 8.93
C TYR A 235 6.76 12.56 10.16
N ALA A 236 5.80 13.46 10.04
CA ALA A 236 4.70 13.61 10.99
C ALA A 236 3.41 13.81 10.20
N TYR A 237 2.28 13.44 10.79
CA TYR A 237 0.97 13.63 10.18
C TYR A 237 -0.06 14.03 11.21
N GLY A 238 -1.10 14.72 10.74
CA GLY A 238 -2.29 15.04 11.52
C GLY A 238 -3.53 14.86 10.65
N ASN A 239 -4.62 14.40 11.25
CA ASN A 239 -5.93 14.33 10.61
C ASN A 239 -6.99 14.73 11.65
N MET A 240 -7.84 15.71 11.30
CA MET A 240 -8.90 16.19 12.17
C MET A 240 -10.22 16.23 11.43
N PRO A 241 -11.30 15.69 12.00
CA PRO A 241 -12.63 15.85 11.43
C PRO A 241 -13.10 17.31 11.52
N THR A 242 -13.94 17.72 10.56
CA THR A 242 -14.62 19.03 10.62
C THR A 242 -15.58 19.11 11.82
N GLU A 243 -15.95 20.33 12.22
CA GLU A 243 -16.90 20.54 13.32
C GLU A 243 -18.18 19.71 13.13
N ASN A 244 -18.61 19.05 14.21
CA ASN A 244 -19.76 18.14 14.23
C ASN A 244 -19.63 16.82 13.47
N GLN A 245 -18.47 16.48 12.94
CA GLN A 245 -18.18 15.15 12.39
C GLN A 245 -17.34 14.31 13.37
N MET A 246 -17.56 13.00 13.39
CA MET A 246 -16.77 12.07 14.20
C MET A 246 -15.55 11.50 13.44
N ILE A 247 -15.57 11.63 12.13
CA ILE A 247 -14.55 11.08 11.22
C ILE A 247 -14.27 12.12 10.15
N SER A 248 -13.00 12.30 9.80
CA SER A 248 -12.57 13.07 8.63
C SER A 248 -12.89 12.30 7.36
N GLY A 249 -13.26 13.01 6.29
CA GLY A 249 -13.34 12.48 4.93
C GLY A 249 -11.97 12.20 4.33
N ASP A 250 -10.93 12.84 4.88
CA ASP A 250 -9.56 12.70 4.42
C ASP A 250 -8.90 11.47 5.04
N ASN A 251 -8.07 10.81 4.26
CA ASN A 251 -7.21 9.74 4.72
C ASN A 251 -5.78 9.93 4.21
N TYR A 252 -4.83 9.26 4.87
CA TYR A 252 -3.43 9.26 4.48
C TYR A 252 -2.82 7.86 4.55
N LEU A 253 -1.81 7.63 3.71
CA LEU A 253 -0.98 6.44 3.69
C LEU A 253 0.48 6.84 3.83
N VAL A 254 1.23 6.11 4.66
CA VAL A 254 2.69 6.15 4.68
C VAL A 254 3.19 4.72 4.62
N LYS A 255 4.06 4.42 3.67
CA LYS A 255 4.56 3.08 3.44
C LYS A 255 6.03 3.09 3.06
N GLU A 256 6.83 2.36 3.80
CA GLU A 256 8.18 2.01 3.40
C GLU A 256 8.16 0.73 2.58
N GLN A 257 8.83 0.74 1.43
CA GLN A 257 8.98 -0.42 0.56
C GLN A 257 10.33 -1.09 0.72
N ASN A 258 10.38 -2.38 0.46
CA ASN A 258 11.62 -3.16 0.53
C ASN A 258 12.69 -2.70 -0.50
N ASN A 259 12.27 -2.06 -1.60
CA ASN A 259 13.15 -1.52 -2.63
C ASN A 259 13.72 -0.13 -2.28
N GLY A 260 13.62 0.30 -1.03
CA GLY A 260 14.14 1.59 -0.56
C GLY A 260 13.31 2.81 -0.90
N HIS A 261 12.13 2.63 -1.49
CA HIS A 261 11.19 3.72 -1.72
C HIS A 261 10.35 4.00 -0.47
N MET A 262 10.04 5.25 -0.24
CA MET A 262 9.12 5.68 0.81
C MET A 262 7.95 6.45 0.19
N LEU A 263 6.75 5.98 0.47
CA LEU A 263 5.54 6.43 -0.17
C LEU A 263 4.65 7.16 0.82
N PHE A 264 4.11 8.26 0.36
CA PHE A 264 3.13 9.07 1.08
C PHE A 264 1.94 9.30 0.17
N ALA A 265 0.75 9.21 0.72
CA ALA A 265 -0.44 9.58 -0.02
C ALA A 265 -1.47 10.25 0.89
N ILE A 266 -2.19 11.22 0.33
CA ILE A 266 -3.37 11.85 0.93
C ILE A 266 -4.49 11.71 -0.08
N SER A 267 -5.66 11.32 0.39
CA SER A 267 -6.89 11.27 -0.40
C SER A 267 -8.01 11.92 0.36
N ASP A 268 -8.78 12.78 -0.30
CA ASP A 268 -10.02 13.35 0.18
C ASP A 268 -11.18 12.73 -0.59
N GLY A 269 -12.12 12.14 0.13
CA GLY A 269 -13.30 11.52 -0.42
C GLY A 269 -14.45 12.51 -0.57
N MET A 270 -15.24 12.36 -1.62
CA MET A 270 -16.36 13.24 -1.92
C MET A 270 -17.42 13.24 -0.82
N GLY A 271 -17.79 14.42 -0.33
CA GLY A 271 -18.86 14.60 0.64
C GLY A 271 -18.39 14.80 2.07
N LYS A 272 -19.08 14.19 3.04
CA LYS A 272 -18.77 14.38 4.48
C LYS A 272 -18.97 13.09 5.28
N GLY A 273 -18.19 12.96 6.34
CA GLY A 273 -18.34 11.88 7.32
C GLY A 273 -17.98 10.50 6.72
N TYR A 274 -18.74 9.46 7.06
CA TYR A 274 -18.41 8.08 6.72
C TYR A 274 -18.32 7.76 5.23
N SER A 275 -19.14 8.44 4.40
CA SER A 275 -19.11 8.20 2.95
C SER A 275 -17.79 8.69 2.35
N ALA A 276 -17.39 9.91 2.68
CA ALA A 276 -16.13 10.49 2.23
C ALA A 276 -14.92 9.70 2.77
N PHE A 277 -14.95 9.36 4.06
CA PHE A 277 -13.93 8.51 4.67
C PHE A 277 -13.76 7.17 3.92
N TYR A 278 -14.87 6.50 3.58
CA TYR A 278 -14.81 5.23 2.88
C TYR A 278 -14.19 5.38 1.48
N GLU A 279 -14.53 6.42 0.75
CA GLU A 279 -14.00 6.65 -0.61
C GLU A 279 -12.51 6.92 -0.60
N SER A 280 -12.04 7.78 0.30
CA SER A 280 -10.62 8.07 0.45
C SER A 280 -9.84 6.87 0.98
N ASP A 281 -10.39 6.10 1.93
CA ASP A 281 -9.78 4.88 2.47
C ASP A 281 -9.66 3.80 1.40
N MET A 282 -10.73 3.57 0.62
CA MET A 282 -10.71 2.63 -0.50
C MET A 282 -9.69 3.03 -1.57
N THR A 283 -9.61 4.32 -1.90
CA THR A 283 -8.61 4.84 -2.84
C THR A 283 -7.20 4.50 -2.38
N LEU A 284 -6.88 4.78 -1.12
CA LEU A 284 -5.55 4.51 -0.57
C LEU A 284 -5.24 3.01 -0.46
N HIS A 285 -6.22 2.18 -0.16
CA HIS A 285 -6.04 0.72 -0.18
C HIS A 285 -5.76 0.19 -1.58
N LEU A 286 -6.46 0.69 -2.60
CA LEU A 286 -6.18 0.32 -3.99
C LEU A 286 -4.78 0.78 -4.41
N VAL A 287 -4.39 2.01 -4.04
CA VAL A 287 -3.02 2.51 -4.26
C VAL A 287 -1.99 1.60 -3.58
N GLU A 288 -2.19 1.26 -2.30
CA GLU A 288 -1.28 0.36 -1.57
C GLU A 288 -1.17 -1.02 -2.24
N ASP A 289 -2.28 -1.57 -2.70
CA ASP A 289 -2.29 -2.87 -3.36
C ASP A 289 -1.57 -2.85 -4.71
N ILE A 290 -1.76 -1.80 -5.52
CA ILE A 290 -1.07 -1.62 -6.80
C ILE A 290 0.44 -1.45 -6.60
N ILE A 291 0.84 -0.67 -5.61
CA ILE A 291 2.24 -0.47 -5.25
C ILE A 291 2.94 -1.81 -4.90
N LYS A 292 2.24 -2.72 -4.22
CA LYS A 292 2.76 -4.06 -3.89
C LYS A 292 3.06 -4.92 -5.12
N LEU A 293 2.57 -4.53 -6.30
CA LEU A 293 2.79 -5.26 -7.56
C LEU A 293 4.14 -4.94 -8.21
N ASN A 294 4.93 -4.02 -7.65
CA ASN A 294 6.17 -3.50 -8.25
C ASN A 294 5.96 -2.97 -9.69
N ILE A 295 4.77 -2.49 -10.00
CA ILE A 295 4.47 -1.78 -11.24
C ILE A 295 4.91 -0.32 -11.04
N ASP A 296 5.45 0.28 -12.10
CA ASP A 296 5.76 1.71 -12.12
C ASP A 296 4.57 2.55 -11.60
N PRO A 297 4.78 3.45 -10.64
CA PRO A 297 3.68 4.22 -10.02
C PRO A 297 2.84 5.00 -11.01
N SER A 298 3.43 5.59 -12.06
CA SER A 298 2.69 6.30 -13.10
C SER A 298 1.71 5.39 -13.84
N THR A 299 2.19 4.22 -14.27
CA THR A 299 1.37 3.19 -14.91
C THR A 299 0.27 2.69 -13.98
N ALA A 300 0.60 2.43 -12.73
CA ALA A 300 -0.32 1.94 -11.72
C ALA A 300 -1.45 2.94 -11.45
N LEU A 301 -1.11 4.22 -11.30
CA LEU A 301 -2.08 5.30 -11.06
C LEU A 301 -2.94 5.59 -12.30
N THR A 302 -2.36 5.47 -13.50
CA THR A 302 -3.14 5.56 -14.75
C THR A 302 -4.18 4.43 -14.86
N ILE A 303 -3.80 3.20 -14.52
CA ILE A 303 -4.73 2.07 -14.45
C ILE A 303 -5.84 2.36 -13.43
N LEU A 304 -5.47 2.79 -12.22
CA LEU A 304 -6.44 3.14 -11.18
C LEU A 304 -7.41 4.22 -11.65
N ASN A 305 -6.89 5.29 -12.24
CA ASN A 305 -7.69 6.40 -12.74
C ASN A 305 -8.65 5.94 -13.86
N THR A 306 -8.17 5.15 -14.81
CA THR A 306 -9.00 4.56 -15.87
C THR A 306 -10.16 3.74 -15.30
N PHE A 307 -9.93 3.00 -14.22
CA PHE A 307 -10.98 2.27 -13.54
C PHE A 307 -12.04 3.19 -12.93
N TYR A 308 -11.63 4.31 -12.33
CA TYR A 308 -12.57 5.31 -11.81
C TYR A 308 -13.39 5.97 -12.93
N VAL A 309 -12.77 6.32 -14.07
CA VAL A 309 -13.44 6.88 -15.25
C VAL A 309 -14.52 5.93 -15.81
N VAL A 310 -14.20 4.64 -15.93
CA VAL A 310 -15.16 3.62 -16.41
C VAL A 310 -16.37 3.49 -15.48
N GLN A 311 -16.24 3.92 -14.23
CA GLN A 311 -17.30 3.88 -13.22
C GLN A 311 -18.12 5.17 -13.06
N ASP A 312 -17.99 6.12 -13.97
CA ASP A 312 -18.65 7.43 -13.98
C ASP A 312 -20.17 7.41 -13.63
N TYR A 313 -20.83 6.25 -13.78
CA TYR A 313 -22.22 6.04 -13.32
C TYR A 313 -22.45 6.15 -11.81
N LEU A 314 -21.38 6.23 -11.01
CA LEU A 314 -21.47 6.20 -9.55
C LEU A 314 -21.30 7.57 -8.90
N GLU A 315 -21.05 8.63 -9.69
CA GLU A 315 -20.81 10.00 -9.20
C GLU A 315 -19.82 10.03 -8.02
N ARG A 316 -18.73 9.29 -8.14
CA ARG A 316 -17.70 9.15 -7.08
C ARG A 316 -16.38 9.65 -7.57
N TYR A 317 -15.87 10.58 -6.84
CA TYR A 317 -14.58 11.18 -7.10
C TYR A 317 -13.79 11.25 -5.80
N ALA A 318 -12.53 11.00 -5.86
CA ALA A 318 -11.60 11.21 -4.77
C ALA A 318 -10.39 11.98 -5.29
N THR A 319 -9.81 12.81 -4.46
CA THR A 319 -8.52 13.39 -4.76
C THR A 319 -7.42 12.39 -4.42
N LEU A 320 -6.29 12.48 -5.09
CA LEU A 320 -5.10 11.75 -4.71
C LEU A 320 -3.87 12.64 -4.84
N ASP A 321 -3.19 12.88 -3.74
CA ASP A 321 -1.85 13.43 -3.67
C ASP A 321 -0.89 12.31 -3.28
N PHE A 322 -0.05 11.86 -4.23
CA PHE A 322 0.84 10.74 -4.04
C PHE A 322 2.28 11.16 -4.26
N LEU A 323 3.14 10.81 -3.31
CA LEU A 323 4.56 11.12 -3.30
C LEU A 323 5.35 9.82 -3.14
N ASP A 324 6.26 9.58 -4.07
CA ASP A 324 7.25 8.50 -4.03
C ASP A 324 8.65 9.09 -3.86
N ILE A 325 9.31 8.77 -2.77
CA ILE A 325 10.70 9.16 -2.48
C ILE A 325 11.61 7.95 -2.67
N ASN A 326 12.48 8.02 -3.67
CA ASN A 326 13.55 7.05 -3.85
C ASN A 326 14.72 7.37 -2.91
N ARG A 327 14.90 6.57 -1.86
CA ARG A 327 15.91 6.77 -0.83
C ARG A 327 17.34 6.40 -1.27
N HIS A 328 17.50 5.77 -2.45
CA HIS A 328 18.82 5.48 -3.01
C HIS A 328 19.44 6.68 -3.72
N ASN A 329 18.63 7.63 -4.19
CA ASN A 329 19.13 8.78 -4.94
C ASN A 329 18.50 10.12 -4.55
N GLY A 330 17.48 10.14 -3.68
CA GLY A 330 16.82 11.35 -3.24
C GLY A 330 15.84 11.96 -4.24
N ASN A 331 15.48 11.25 -5.30
CA ASN A 331 14.45 11.73 -6.20
C ASN A 331 13.07 11.58 -5.58
N ALA A 332 12.32 12.67 -5.50
CA ALA A 332 10.93 12.72 -5.07
C ALA A 332 10.03 12.90 -6.29
N THR A 333 9.13 11.96 -6.54
CA THR A 333 8.17 12.04 -7.64
C THR A 333 6.77 12.23 -7.08
N PHE A 334 6.10 13.27 -7.54
CA PHE A 334 4.76 13.67 -7.14
C PHE A 334 3.77 13.30 -8.23
N TYR A 335 2.66 12.70 -7.83
CA TYR A 335 1.53 12.38 -8.70
C TYR A 335 0.28 13.01 -8.09
N LYS A 336 -0.39 13.86 -8.84
CA LYS A 336 -1.53 14.62 -8.35
C LYS A 336 -2.76 14.39 -9.22
N MET A 337 -3.89 14.18 -8.56
CA MET A 337 -5.20 14.03 -9.18
C MET A 337 -6.22 14.77 -8.32
N GLY A 338 -6.58 15.98 -8.74
CA GLY A 338 -7.47 16.87 -8.00
C GLY A 338 -6.94 17.32 -6.64
N ALA A 339 -5.65 17.14 -6.38
CA ALA A 339 -5.05 17.38 -5.07
C ALA A 339 -4.59 18.82 -4.87
N ASN A 340 -4.46 19.23 -3.62
CA ASN A 340 -3.94 20.55 -3.26
C ASN A 340 -2.46 20.72 -3.62
N THR A 341 -2.00 21.98 -3.61
CA THR A 341 -0.59 22.30 -3.80
C THR A 341 0.27 21.71 -2.70
N THR A 342 1.35 21.02 -3.08
CA THR A 342 2.40 20.59 -2.16
C THR A 342 3.50 21.63 -2.11
N TYR A 343 4.00 21.94 -0.92
CA TYR A 343 5.03 22.94 -0.72
C TYR A 343 6.36 22.32 -0.31
N ILE A 344 7.44 22.84 -0.87
CA ILE A 344 8.81 22.41 -0.54
C ILE A 344 9.55 23.58 0.11
N PHE A 345 10.13 23.31 1.27
CA PHE A 345 10.87 24.27 2.08
C PHE A 345 12.31 23.81 2.25
N LYS A 346 13.24 24.76 2.21
CA LYS A 346 14.63 24.60 2.58
C LYS A 346 14.99 25.65 3.62
N GLN A 347 15.53 25.22 4.78
CA GLN A 347 15.89 26.14 5.88
C GLN A 347 14.75 27.11 6.25
N ASN A 348 13.52 26.62 6.36
CA ASN A 348 12.30 27.39 6.66
C ASN A 348 11.90 28.43 5.59
N LYS A 349 12.47 28.38 4.40
CA LYS A 349 12.04 29.20 3.26
C LYS A 349 11.41 28.29 2.21
N MET A 350 10.23 28.68 1.74
CA MET A 350 9.61 28.01 0.60
C MET A 350 10.51 28.21 -0.63
N VAL A 351 10.94 27.09 -1.21
CA VAL A 351 11.82 27.10 -2.38
C VAL A 351 11.09 26.65 -3.63
N ASP A 352 10.06 25.79 -3.49
CA ASP A 352 9.27 25.31 -4.61
C ASP A 352 7.84 24.93 -4.19
N LYS A 353 6.98 24.75 -5.16
CA LYS A 353 5.61 24.30 -4.99
C LYS A 353 5.18 23.41 -6.16
N ILE A 354 4.59 22.28 -5.85
CA ILE A 354 4.04 21.35 -6.82
C ILE A 354 2.54 21.61 -6.93
N ILE A 355 2.12 22.19 -8.06
CA ILE A 355 0.74 22.59 -8.33
C ILE A 355 0.07 21.47 -9.11
N ASN A 356 -1.13 21.08 -8.69
CA ASN A 356 -1.96 20.16 -9.43
C ASN A 356 -2.63 20.86 -10.63
N GLN A 357 -2.64 20.20 -11.79
CA GLN A 357 -3.32 20.65 -13.02
C GLN A 357 -4.40 19.66 -13.49
N SER A 358 -4.42 18.45 -12.94
CA SER A 358 -5.38 17.40 -13.28
C SER A 358 -6.67 17.48 -12.44
N LEU A 359 -7.71 16.84 -12.93
CA LEU A 359 -8.98 16.68 -12.22
C LEU A 359 -8.87 15.52 -11.19
N PRO A 360 -9.82 15.43 -10.24
CA PRO A 360 -9.92 14.28 -9.35
C PRO A 360 -10.03 12.94 -10.11
N LEU A 361 -9.65 11.85 -9.42
CA LEU A 361 -9.79 10.49 -9.92
C LEU A 361 -11.20 10.23 -10.46
N GLY A 362 -11.30 9.66 -11.64
CA GLY A 362 -12.54 9.30 -12.28
C GLY A 362 -13.17 10.38 -13.17
N ILE A 363 -12.58 11.57 -13.27
CA ILE A 363 -13.10 12.65 -14.14
C ILE A 363 -12.33 12.73 -15.46
N ASP A 364 -11.00 12.59 -15.43
CA ASP A 364 -10.14 12.66 -16.60
C ASP A 364 -9.09 11.54 -16.54
N GLU A 365 -8.50 11.18 -17.68
CA GLU A 365 -7.50 10.11 -17.77
C GLU A 365 -6.08 10.59 -17.39
N GLU A 366 -5.87 11.89 -17.25
CA GLU A 366 -4.54 12.47 -17.01
C GLU A 366 -4.11 12.36 -15.54
N VAL A 367 -2.87 11.90 -15.34
CA VAL A 367 -2.16 11.91 -14.06
C VAL A 367 -1.08 12.99 -14.13
N ASP A 368 -1.21 14.03 -13.32
CA ASP A 368 -0.20 15.08 -13.26
C ASP A 368 1.03 14.58 -12.49
N GLN A 369 2.19 14.61 -13.14
CA GLN A 369 3.46 14.12 -12.61
C GLN A 369 4.54 15.18 -12.63
N SER A 370 5.26 15.32 -11.52
CA SER A 370 6.43 16.17 -11.40
C SER A 370 7.49 15.54 -10.50
N SER A 371 8.75 15.97 -10.65
CA SER A 371 9.85 15.44 -9.87
C SER A 371 10.67 16.57 -9.24
N TYR A 372 11.22 16.29 -8.07
CA TYR A 372 12.12 17.21 -7.35
C TYR A 372 13.29 16.41 -6.76
N GLN A 373 14.52 16.92 -6.90
CA GLN A 373 15.70 16.34 -6.28
C GLN A 373 15.85 16.87 -4.87
N LEU A 374 15.67 15.98 -3.88
CA LEU A 374 15.80 16.31 -2.46
C LEU A 374 17.25 16.48 -2.07
N GLU A 375 17.48 17.45 -1.19
CA GLU A 375 18.74 17.71 -0.50
C GLU A 375 18.54 17.58 1.03
N ASP A 376 19.63 17.47 1.76
CA ASP A 376 19.58 17.42 3.22
C ASP A 376 18.95 18.68 3.83
N GLY A 377 17.98 18.47 4.73
CA GLY A 377 17.21 19.53 5.38
C GLY A 377 16.02 20.06 4.56
N ASP A 378 15.70 19.48 3.42
CA ASP A 378 14.47 19.78 2.70
C ASP A 378 13.25 19.25 3.49
N MET A 379 12.15 20.02 3.45
CA MET A 379 10.89 19.67 4.08
C MET A 379 9.75 19.76 3.07
N ILE A 380 8.97 18.71 2.94
CA ILE A 380 7.79 18.63 2.08
C ILE A 380 6.54 18.73 2.94
N ILE A 381 5.59 19.57 2.55
CA ILE A 381 4.29 19.70 3.20
C ILE A 381 3.19 19.38 2.18
N MET A 382 2.46 18.31 2.44
CA MET A 382 1.26 17.89 1.71
C MET A 382 0.03 18.13 2.58
N SER A 383 -1.07 18.58 2.01
CA SER A 383 -2.32 18.81 2.75
C SER A 383 -3.56 18.60 1.88
N SER A 384 -4.67 18.22 2.50
CA SER A 384 -6.01 18.34 1.89
C SER A 384 -6.50 19.79 1.88
N ASP A 385 -7.66 20.06 1.28
CA ASP A 385 -8.23 21.41 1.14
C ASP A 385 -8.80 22.01 2.45
N GLY A 386 -8.90 21.19 3.50
CA GLY A 386 -9.36 21.60 4.83
C GLY A 386 -8.31 22.32 5.71
N VAL A 387 -7.07 22.51 5.20
CA VAL A 387 -5.96 23.12 5.95
C VAL A 387 -5.64 24.53 5.50
#